data_e2fbc3dd00bccef4b7ec841cbcad9aae
#
_entry.id   e2fbc3dd00bccef4b7ec841cbcad9aae
#
_cell.length_a   1.000
_cell.length_b   1.000
_cell.length_c   1.000
_cell.angle_alpha   90.00
_cell.angle_beta   90.00
_cell.angle_gamma   90.00
#
_symmetry.space_group_name_H-M   'P 1'
#
loop_
_entity.id
_entity.type
_entity.pdbx_description
1 polymer ?
#
loop_
_entity_poly.entity_id
_entity_poly.type
_entity_poly.pdbx_seq_one_letter_code
_entity_poly.pdbx_strand_id
1 'polypeptide(L)'
;MKKTTQLFAGLLILTGVLSACSPAGNEGFMRRVETDFRHKQELLPRGDLFGIFDEPMTRQEREAMMFLYAYMPVGDMTDYPGDFYLENVRSALATRREMPWGDIVSDELFRHFVLPVRVNNENLDDSRRVFHDQLAPRVEGLPMYDAILEVNHWCHEKANYQPSDARTSSPLATVRTAHGRCGEESTLLVAALRSVGIPARQVYTPRWAHTDDNHAWVEAWADGRWHFLGACEPEPVLDLGWFNAPASRGMLMHTKVFGYYDGPEEVMKTTANYTEINVISNYAACAPLTVTVTDTAGSPVEGATVEFKLYNYAEFFTVSRKTTDGRGQASLSAGLGDMLVTAVRDGRFGIRKVSFGREPQATVALDHAIGDEFSFPVDIVPPAESANLPEVTAAQRAENDRRFNREDSIRNAYICLLYTSDA
;
A
#
# COMPACT_ATOMS: atom_id res chain seq x y z
N MET A 1 4.70 7.47 69.97
CA MET A 1 5.40 6.89 68.87
C MET A 1 4.56 7.21 67.60
N LYS A 2 4.97 8.23 66.83
CA LYS A 2 4.29 8.67 65.58
C LYS A 2 4.96 7.95 64.40
N LYS A 3 4.20 7.18 63.62
CA LYS A 3 4.65 6.61 62.36
C LYS A 3 4.37 7.58 61.26
N THR A 4 5.42 8.07 60.61
CA THR A 4 5.38 8.91 59.43
C THR A 4 5.34 8.02 58.19
N THR A 5 4.24 8.10 57.43
CA THR A 5 4.10 7.43 56.13
C THR A 5 4.60 8.37 55.06
N GLN A 6 5.69 8.04 54.38
CA GLN A 6 6.16 8.76 53.19
C GLN A 6 5.41 8.26 51.97
N LEU A 7 4.66 9.16 51.31
CA LEU A 7 4.09 8.96 49.96
C LEU A 7 5.21 9.20 48.95
N PHE A 8 5.60 8.19 48.19
CA PHE A 8 6.38 8.35 46.97
C PHE A 8 5.42 8.63 45.82
N ALA A 9 5.39 9.85 45.37
CA ALA A 9 4.75 10.23 44.09
C ALA A 9 5.70 9.87 42.94
N GLY A 10 5.44 8.77 42.26
CA GLY A 10 6.14 8.41 41.01
C GLY A 10 5.64 9.29 39.84
N LEU A 11 6.50 10.22 39.41
CA LEU A 11 6.29 11.01 38.22
C LEU A 11 6.60 10.15 36.99
N LEU A 12 5.57 9.58 36.33
CA LEU A 12 5.71 8.94 35.02
C LEU A 12 5.93 10.04 33.98
N ILE A 13 7.17 10.24 33.56
CA ILE A 13 7.50 11.06 32.39
C ILE A 13 7.17 10.23 31.15
N LEU A 14 6.03 10.53 30.54
CA LEU A 14 5.67 10.02 29.22
C LEU A 14 6.56 10.79 28.21
N THR A 15 7.69 10.24 27.84
CA THR A 15 8.49 10.72 26.72
C THR A 15 7.80 10.29 25.43
N GLY A 16 6.90 11.16 24.94
CA GLY A 16 6.43 11.08 23.57
C GLY A 16 7.63 11.25 22.65
N VAL A 17 8.03 10.20 21.94
CA VAL A 17 8.99 10.29 20.84
C VAL A 17 8.27 10.96 19.69
N LEU A 18 8.33 12.29 19.65
CA LEU A 18 8.12 13.07 18.43
C LEU A 18 9.29 12.69 17.50
N SER A 19 9.06 11.75 16.60
CA SER A 19 9.96 11.48 15.47
C SER A 19 9.82 12.65 14.50
N ALA A 20 10.40 13.80 14.88
CA ALA A 20 10.63 14.89 13.94
C ALA A 20 11.67 14.39 12.95
N CYS A 21 11.33 14.32 11.65
CA CYS A 21 12.31 14.13 10.58
C CYS A 21 13.44 15.13 10.80
N SER A 22 14.62 14.64 11.18
CA SER A 22 15.77 15.54 11.36
C SER A 22 16.17 16.07 9.97
N PRO A 23 16.56 17.36 9.83
CA PRO A 23 17.05 17.90 8.56
C PRO A 23 18.15 17.02 7.91
N ALA A 24 18.97 16.39 8.71
CA ALA A 24 20.03 15.48 8.27
C ALA A 24 19.49 14.20 7.57
N GLY A 25 18.33 13.67 7.99
CA GLY A 25 17.69 12.50 7.34
C GLY A 25 17.16 12.84 5.96
N ASN A 26 16.53 13.99 5.80
CA ASN A 26 16.02 14.46 4.50
C ASN A 26 17.16 14.75 3.50
N GLU A 27 18.27 15.35 3.95
CA GLU A 27 19.44 15.56 3.09
C GLU A 27 20.09 14.26 2.63
N GLY A 28 20.15 13.24 3.50
CA GLY A 28 20.67 11.91 3.16
C GLY A 28 19.82 11.22 2.10
N PHE A 29 18.50 11.27 2.27
CA PHE A 29 17.54 10.75 1.32
C PHE A 29 17.64 11.46 -0.04
N MET A 30 17.67 12.79 -0.06
CA MET A 30 17.76 13.55 -1.32
C MET A 30 19.09 13.33 -2.06
N ARG A 31 20.22 13.12 -1.38
CA ARG A 31 21.48 12.71 -2.02
C ARG A 31 21.36 11.35 -2.71
N ARG A 32 20.62 10.40 -2.12
CA ARG A 32 20.32 9.14 -2.77
C ARG A 32 19.44 9.33 -4.01
N VAL A 33 18.37 10.09 -3.91
CA VAL A 33 17.50 10.42 -5.06
C VAL A 33 18.30 11.01 -6.21
N GLU A 34 19.19 11.95 -5.92
CA GLU A 34 20.06 12.57 -6.93
C GLU A 34 21.01 11.55 -7.59
N THR A 35 21.56 10.63 -6.80
CA THR A 35 22.41 9.56 -7.31
C THR A 35 21.63 8.62 -8.22
N ASP A 36 20.43 8.16 -7.79
CA ASP A 36 19.57 7.26 -8.55
C ASP A 36 19.05 7.94 -9.83
N PHE A 37 18.74 9.25 -9.76
CA PHE A 37 18.34 10.05 -10.91
C PHE A 37 19.47 10.15 -11.95
N ARG A 38 20.70 10.49 -11.55
CA ARG A 38 21.86 10.55 -12.45
C ARG A 38 22.14 9.20 -13.09
N HIS A 39 22.10 8.14 -12.28
CA HIS A 39 22.28 6.78 -12.80
C HIS A 39 21.23 6.44 -13.87
N LYS A 40 19.98 6.83 -13.67
CA LYS A 40 18.92 6.62 -14.68
C LYS A 40 19.15 7.44 -15.95
N GLN A 41 19.67 8.68 -15.84
CA GLN A 41 20.06 9.46 -17.00
C GLN A 41 21.20 8.77 -17.81
N GLU A 42 22.17 8.18 -17.13
CA GLU A 42 23.26 7.43 -17.76
C GLU A 42 22.76 6.16 -18.48
N LEU A 43 21.77 5.47 -17.89
CA LEU A 43 21.15 4.29 -18.51
C LEU A 43 20.28 4.61 -19.71
N LEU A 44 19.73 5.82 -19.80
CA LEU A 44 18.79 6.28 -20.84
C LEU A 44 19.34 7.51 -21.59
N PRO A 45 20.50 7.38 -22.27
CA PRO A 45 21.19 8.53 -22.87
C PRO A 45 20.58 9.00 -24.20
N ARG A 46 19.52 8.35 -24.70
CA ARG A 46 18.92 8.64 -25.99
C ARG A 46 17.55 9.31 -25.83
N GLY A 47 17.26 10.24 -26.77
CA GLY A 47 16.01 11.00 -26.78
C GLY A 47 16.01 12.14 -25.76
N ASP A 48 14.91 12.86 -25.71
CA ASP A 48 14.72 14.03 -24.83
C ASP A 48 13.86 13.68 -23.60
N LEU A 49 14.18 12.56 -22.94
CA LEU A 49 13.40 12.11 -21.78
C LEU A 49 13.56 13.01 -20.55
N PHE A 50 14.62 13.80 -20.50
CA PHE A 50 14.98 14.63 -19.35
C PHE A 50 14.96 16.14 -19.66
N GLY A 51 14.55 16.55 -20.88
CA GLY A 51 14.56 17.95 -21.30
C GLY A 51 13.75 18.88 -20.43
N ILE A 52 12.73 18.37 -19.74
CA ILE A 52 11.94 19.15 -18.78
C ILE A 52 12.80 19.79 -17.66
N PHE A 53 13.97 19.22 -17.35
CA PHE A 53 14.88 19.75 -16.34
C PHE A 53 15.64 21.01 -16.79
N ASP A 54 15.56 21.37 -18.07
CA ASP A 54 16.07 22.65 -18.59
C ASP A 54 15.06 23.79 -18.38
N GLU A 55 13.79 23.47 -18.08
CA GLU A 55 12.75 24.46 -17.77
C GLU A 55 12.95 25.08 -16.38
N PRO A 56 12.50 26.34 -16.20
CA PRO A 56 12.55 27.02 -14.91
C PRO A 56 11.71 26.31 -13.84
N MET A 57 12.35 25.93 -12.73
CA MET A 57 11.72 25.29 -11.59
C MET A 57 12.24 25.90 -10.29
N THR A 58 11.36 26.02 -9.30
CA THR A 58 11.77 26.25 -7.91
C THR A 58 12.59 25.05 -7.40
N ARG A 59 13.32 25.25 -6.30
CA ARG A 59 14.06 24.14 -5.68
C ARG A 59 13.14 22.97 -5.31
N GLN A 60 11.97 23.24 -4.72
CA GLN A 60 11.01 22.21 -4.32
C GLN A 60 10.45 21.46 -5.52
N GLU A 61 10.11 22.15 -6.62
CA GLU A 61 9.66 21.51 -7.86
C GLU A 61 10.76 20.60 -8.43
N ARG A 62 11.99 21.07 -8.48
CA ARG A 62 13.12 20.29 -8.99
C ARG A 62 13.41 19.04 -8.17
N GLU A 63 13.40 19.15 -6.83
CA GLU A 63 13.57 17.99 -5.93
C GLU A 63 12.43 16.97 -6.10
N ALA A 64 11.19 17.41 -6.22
CA ALA A 64 10.03 16.56 -6.47
C ALA A 64 10.10 15.89 -7.85
N MET A 65 10.46 16.62 -8.89
CA MET A 65 10.65 16.09 -10.24
C MET A 65 11.80 15.07 -10.29
N MET A 66 12.94 15.35 -9.64
CA MET A 66 14.03 14.37 -9.54
C MET A 66 13.59 13.07 -8.88
N PHE A 67 12.81 13.16 -7.79
CA PHE A 67 12.25 11.98 -7.12
C PHE A 67 11.34 11.18 -8.05
N LEU A 68 10.41 11.82 -8.74
CA LEU A 68 9.53 11.13 -9.69
C LEU A 68 10.34 10.47 -10.81
N TYR A 69 11.25 11.20 -11.43
CA TYR A 69 12.05 10.72 -12.56
C TYR A 69 13.06 9.63 -12.16
N ALA A 70 13.61 9.68 -10.96
CA ALA A 70 14.49 8.62 -10.45
C ALA A 70 13.78 7.26 -10.42
N TYR A 71 12.48 7.25 -10.08
CA TYR A 71 11.79 6.00 -9.77
C TYR A 71 10.59 5.66 -10.67
N MET A 72 10.09 6.57 -11.52
CA MET A 72 9.00 6.21 -12.44
C MET A 72 9.42 5.14 -13.45
N PRO A 73 8.51 4.27 -13.91
CA PRO A 73 8.79 3.34 -15.01
C PRO A 73 9.22 4.06 -16.28
N VAL A 74 10.07 3.44 -17.10
CA VAL A 74 10.50 4.02 -18.39
C VAL A 74 9.30 4.25 -19.32
N GLY A 75 8.28 3.37 -19.28
CA GLY A 75 7.04 3.56 -20.03
C GLY A 75 6.35 4.88 -19.68
N ASP A 76 6.35 5.28 -18.39
CA ASP A 76 5.76 6.56 -17.98
C ASP A 76 6.54 7.75 -18.57
N MET A 77 7.87 7.66 -18.65
CA MET A 77 8.70 8.71 -19.24
C MET A 77 8.50 8.85 -20.76
N THR A 78 8.09 7.78 -21.44
CA THR A 78 7.88 7.78 -22.90
C THR A 78 6.44 8.08 -23.29
N ASP A 79 5.48 7.71 -22.46
CA ASP A 79 4.05 7.82 -22.73
C ASP A 79 3.48 9.20 -22.36
N TYR A 80 4.16 9.93 -21.45
CA TYR A 80 3.70 11.24 -20.96
C TYR A 80 4.81 12.29 -21.05
N PRO A 81 4.49 13.52 -21.51
CA PRO A 81 5.48 14.60 -21.61
C PRO A 81 5.93 15.09 -20.23
N GLY A 82 7.11 15.69 -20.16
CA GLY A 82 7.65 16.25 -18.91
C GLY A 82 6.75 17.28 -18.24
N ASP A 83 6.06 18.10 -19.03
CA ASP A 83 5.10 19.11 -18.53
C ASP A 83 3.96 18.46 -17.73
N PHE A 84 3.48 17.29 -18.14
CA PHE A 84 2.47 16.54 -17.38
C PHE A 84 2.90 16.31 -15.93
N TYR A 85 4.15 15.88 -15.72
CA TYR A 85 4.69 15.65 -14.37
C TYR A 85 4.93 16.96 -13.62
N LEU A 86 5.43 17.98 -14.29
CA LEU A 86 5.69 19.28 -13.65
C LEU A 86 4.37 19.95 -13.21
N GLU A 87 3.32 19.87 -14.00
CA GLU A 87 1.98 20.37 -13.62
C GLU A 87 1.41 19.58 -12.42
N ASN A 88 1.57 18.27 -12.39
CA ASN A 88 1.17 17.43 -11.24
C ASN A 88 1.96 17.79 -9.98
N VAL A 89 3.27 18.04 -10.08
CA VAL A 89 4.11 18.49 -8.97
C VAL A 89 3.63 19.85 -8.46
N ARG A 90 3.40 20.81 -9.35
CA ARG A 90 2.92 22.15 -9.01
C ARG A 90 1.57 22.09 -8.31
N SER A 91 0.65 21.29 -8.84
CA SER A 91 -0.67 21.03 -8.22
C SER A 91 -0.51 20.46 -6.82
N ALA A 92 0.30 19.40 -6.64
CA ALA A 92 0.50 18.78 -5.32
C ALA A 92 1.12 19.75 -4.29
N LEU A 93 2.09 20.58 -4.71
CA LEU A 93 2.72 21.59 -3.86
C LEU A 93 1.76 22.75 -3.54
N ALA A 94 0.88 23.13 -4.46
CA ALA A 94 -0.17 24.12 -4.23
C ALA A 94 -1.17 23.58 -3.21
N THR A 95 -1.72 22.40 -3.44
CA THR A 95 -2.65 21.71 -2.53
C THR A 95 -2.08 21.60 -1.12
N ARG A 96 -0.78 21.27 -0.97
CA ARG A 96 -0.13 21.21 0.35
C ARG A 96 -0.17 22.56 1.09
N ARG A 97 -0.08 23.70 0.36
CA ARG A 97 -0.14 25.03 0.97
C ARG A 97 -1.57 25.49 1.28
N GLU A 98 -2.54 24.99 0.53
CA GLU A 98 -3.95 25.38 0.60
C GLU A 98 -4.73 24.58 1.66
N MET A 99 -4.45 23.28 1.79
CA MET A 99 -5.20 22.41 2.69
C MET A 99 -4.77 22.58 4.15
N PRO A 100 -5.73 22.53 5.11
CA PRO A 100 -5.44 22.74 6.54
C PRO A 100 -4.45 21.73 7.13
N TRP A 101 -4.31 20.56 6.52
CA TRP A 101 -3.40 19.50 6.94
C TRP A 101 -2.03 19.52 6.28
N GLY A 102 -1.75 20.48 5.41
CA GLY A 102 -0.49 20.54 4.67
C GLY A 102 0.75 20.61 5.55
N ASP A 103 0.67 21.32 6.69
CA ASP A 103 1.75 21.41 7.68
C ASP A 103 1.84 20.20 8.60
N ILE A 104 0.75 19.42 8.74
CA ILE A 104 0.70 18.20 9.56
C ILE A 104 1.31 17.02 8.81
N VAL A 105 1.16 16.98 7.48
CA VAL A 105 1.72 15.95 6.61
C VAL A 105 3.23 16.15 6.49
N SER A 106 4.01 15.21 7.03
CA SER A 106 5.47 15.24 6.96
C SER A 106 5.98 15.20 5.51
N ASP A 107 7.22 15.64 5.29
CA ASP A 107 7.87 15.56 3.97
C ASP A 107 7.96 14.13 3.43
N GLU A 108 8.14 13.15 4.31
CA GLU A 108 8.16 11.72 3.96
C GLU A 108 6.78 11.26 3.49
N LEU A 109 5.72 11.53 4.27
CA LEU A 109 4.34 11.20 3.90
C LEU A 109 3.93 11.87 2.60
N PHE A 110 4.26 13.17 2.45
CA PHE A 110 3.97 13.89 1.22
C PHE A 110 4.68 13.26 0.02
N ARG A 111 5.97 13.01 0.13
CA ARG A 111 6.81 12.49 -0.95
C ARG A 111 6.36 11.13 -1.45
N HIS A 112 6.03 10.22 -0.56
CA HIS A 112 5.70 8.83 -0.92
C HIS A 112 4.22 8.58 -1.15
N PHE A 113 3.33 9.35 -0.52
CA PHE A 113 1.90 9.01 -0.46
C PHE A 113 0.95 10.12 -0.95
N VAL A 114 1.48 11.29 -1.33
CA VAL A 114 0.72 12.39 -1.95
C VAL A 114 1.27 12.74 -3.34
N LEU A 115 2.57 12.95 -3.45
CA LEU A 115 3.25 13.43 -4.65
C LEU A 115 3.11 12.48 -5.85
N PRO A 116 3.29 11.14 -5.74
CA PRO A 116 3.23 10.24 -6.89
C PRO A 116 1.86 10.25 -7.55
N VAL A 117 1.85 10.34 -8.89
CA VAL A 117 0.62 10.22 -9.70
C VAL A 117 0.19 8.77 -9.77
N ARG A 118 1.14 7.87 -10.07
CA ARG A 118 0.89 6.43 -10.21
C ARG A 118 0.53 5.78 -8.87
N VAL A 119 -0.49 4.93 -8.90
CA VAL A 119 -0.96 4.13 -7.76
C VAL A 119 -0.65 2.64 -7.97
N ASN A 120 -0.99 2.11 -9.15
CA ASN A 120 -0.85 0.70 -9.51
C ASN A 120 -0.21 0.57 -10.92
N ASN A 121 -0.86 -0.12 -11.85
CA ASN A 121 -0.44 -0.31 -13.24
C ASN A 121 -1.38 0.37 -14.26
N GLU A 122 -2.18 1.32 -13.79
CA GLU A 122 -3.10 2.12 -14.61
C GLU A 122 -2.36 2.99 -15.64
N ASN A 123 -3.06 3.43 -16.67
CA ASN A 123 -2.64 4.59 -17.44
C ASN A 123 -2.80 5.85 -16.56
N LEU A 124 -1.87 6.80 -16.68
CA LEU A 124 -1.98 8.07 -15.98
C LEU A 124 -2.93 9.00 -16.75
N ASP A 125 -3.52 9.94 -16.03
CA ASP A 125 -4.39 10.99 -16.59
C ASP A 125 -4.37 12.24 -15.69
N ASP A 126 -5.12 13.28 -16.08
CA ASP A 126 -5.19 14.56 -15.38
C ASP A 126 -6.16 14.53 -14.16
N SER A 127 -6.35 13.38 -13.56
CA SER A 127 -7.26 13.20 -12.43
C SER A 127 -6.96 14.09 -11.25
N ARG A 128 -5.67 14.33 -10.94
CA ARG A 128 -5.28 15.17 -9.79
C ARG A 128 -5.95 16.54 -9.84
N ARG A 129 -5.86 17.23 -10.96
CA ARG A 129 -6.45 18.57 -11.12
C ARG A 129 -7.98 18.50 -11.16
N VAL A 130 -8.53 17.59 -11.95
CA VAL A 130 -9.98 17.43 -12.11
C VAL A 130 -10.65 17.05 -10.77
N PHE A 131 -10.02 16.19 -9.97
CA PHE A 131 -10.56 15.78 -8.67
C PHE A 131 -10.40 16.89 -7.63
N HIS A 132 -9.25 17.59 -7.62
CA HIS A 132 -9.05 18.73 -6.75
C HIS A 132 -10.16 19.77 -6.90
N ASP A 133 -10.48 20.18 -8.14
CA ASP A 133 -11.53 21.16 -8.44
C ASP A 133 -12.91 20.75 -7.89
N GLN A 134 -13.19 19.44 -7.84
CA GLN A 134 -14.46 18.91 -7.34
C GLN A 134 -14.45 18.65 -5.83
N LEU A 135 -13.31 18.27 -5.27
CA LEU A 135 -13.21 17.81 -3.89
C LEU A 135 -12.80 18.90 -2.90
N ALA A 136 -11.97 19.87 -3.32
CA ALA A 136 -11.52 20.94 -2.42
C ALA A 136 -12.69 21.68 -1.75
N PRO A 137 -13.76 22.08 -2.47
CA PRO A 137 -14.93 22.69 -1.85
C PRO A 137 -15.72 21.74 -0.92
N ARG A 138 -15.65 20.43 -1.16
CA ARG A 138 -16.38 19.43 -0.35
C ARG A 138 -15.71 19.13 0.98
N VAL A 139 -14.38 19.25 1.04
CA VAL A 139 -13.59 19.00 2.25
C VAL A 139 -13.25 20.26 3.02
N GLU A 140 -13.67 21.44 2.52
CA GLU A 140 -13.44 22.72 3.19
C GLU A 140 -14.03 22.70 4.61
N GLY A 141 -13.19 23.06 5.59
CA GLY A 141 -13.59 23.12 7.01
C GLY A 141 -13.70 21.77 7.72
N LEU A 142 -13.49 20.65 7.04
CA LEU A 142 -13.50 19.34 7.66
C LEU A 142 -12.14 19.00 8.31
N PRO A 143 -12.13 18.28 9.44
CA PRO A 143 -10.94 17.57 9.91
C PRO A 143 -10.50 16.53 8.87
N MET A 144 -9.22 16.16 8.85
CA MET A 144 -8.68 15.20 7.87
C MET A 144 -9.41 13.84 7.91
N TYR A 145 -9.76 13.35 9.09
CA TYR A 145 -10.54 12.13 9.27
C TYR A 145 -11.89 12.17 8.54
N ASP A 146 -12.65 13.25 8.73
CA ASP A 146 -13.95 13.43 8.09
C ASP A 146 -13.81 13.70 6.58
N ALA A 147 -12.74 14.39 6.17
CA ALA A 147 -12.42 14.60 4.76
C ALA A 147 -12.15 13.27 4.02
N ILE A 148 -11.49 12.30 4.66
CA ILE A 148 -11.29 10.96 4.08
C ILE A 148 -12.65 10.27 3.82
N LEU A 149 -13.56 10.30 4.79
CA LEU A 149 -14.90 9.75 4.62
C LEU A 149 -15.67 10.45 3.49
N GLU A 150 -15.61 11.79 3.45
CA GLU A 150 -16.27 12.60 2.40
C GLU A 150 -15.74 12.28 1.00
N VAL A 151 -14.43 12.11 0.84
CA VAL A 151 -13.82 11.71 -0.44
C VAL A 151 -14.28 10.32 -0.86
N ASN A 152 -14.44 9.36 0.08
CA ASN A 152 -14.93 8.03 -0.26
C ASN A 152 -16.42 8.04 -0.68
N HIS A 153 -17.24 8.85 -0.05
CA HIS A 153 -18.61 9.11 -0.48
C HIS A 153 -18.65 9.70 -1.90
N TRP A 154 -17.78 10.66 -2.21
CA TRP A 154 -17.65 11.18 -3.58
C TRP A 154 -17.22 10.08 -4.57
N CYS A 155 -16.32 9.19 -4.21
CA CYS A 155 -15.94 8.06 -5.07
C CYS A 155 -17.13 7.14 -5.34
N HIS A 156 -17.99 6.87 -4.34
CA HIS A 156 -19.19 6.08 -4.52
C HIS A 156 -20.24 6.76 -5.42
N GLU A 157 -20.30 8.09 -5.46
CA GLU A 157 -21.10 8.82 -6.46
C GLU A 157 -20.60 8.57 -7.90
N LYS A 158 -19.32 8.21 -8.08
CA LYS A 158 -18.68 8.08 -9.41
C LYS A 158 -18.61 6.65 -9.90
N ALA A 159 -18.34 5.68 -9.04
CA ALA A 159 -18.14 4.29 -9.44
C ALA A 159 -18.63 3.32 -8.38
N ASN A 160 -18.97 2.11 -8.79
CA ASN A 160 -19.19 0.96 -7.93
C ASN A 160 -18.55 -0.29 -8.50
N TYR A 161 -18.51 -1.33 -7.68
CA TYR A 161 -17.86 -2.59 -8.03
C TYR A 161 -18.55 -3.30 -9.22
N GLN A 162 -17.72 -3.68 -10.20
CA GLN A 162 -18.07 -4.62 -11.25
C GLN A 162 -16.83 -5.45 -11.60
N PRO A 163 -16.94 -6.79 -11.64
CA PRO A 163 -15.80 -7.64 -12.03
C PRO A 163 -15.31 -7.31 -13.44
N SER A 164 -13.98 -7.32 -13.61
CA SER A 164 -13.31 -7.09 -14.87
C SER A 164 -12.01 -7.86 -14.90
N ASP A 165 -11.61 -8.39 -16.06
CA ASP A 165 -10.33 -9.07 -16.26
C ASP A 165 -9.27 -8.14 -16.84
N ALA A 166 -9.66 -6.92 -17.16
CA ALA A 166 -8.78 -5.99 -17.83
C ALA A 166 -7.71 -5.41 -16.89
N ARG A 167 -6.71 -4.79 -17.48
CA ARG A 167 -5.75 -3.92 -16.81
C ARG A 167 -6.48 -2.83 -16.03
N THR A 168 -5.92 -2.41 -14.88
CA THR A 168 -6.46 -1.31 -14.07
C THR A 168 -6.67 -0.05 -14.93
N SER A 169 -7.89 0.45 -14.96
CA SER A 169 -8.26 1.68 -15.65
C SER A 169 -7.68 2.92 -14.96
N SER A 170 -7.44 3.98 -15.72
CA SER A 170 -7.07 5.28 -15.14
C SER A 170 -8.22 5.85 -14.29
N PRO A 171 -7.94 6.71 -13.30
CA PRO A 171 -8.99 7.28 -12.44
C PRO A 171 -10.12 7.97 -13.19
N LEU A 172 -9.81 8.78 -14.22
CA LEU A 172 -10.84 9.42 -15.05
C LEU A 172 -11.59 8.42 -15.93
N ALA A 173 -10.94 7.34 -16.38
CA ALA A 173 -11.63 6.29 -17.14
C ALA A 173 -12.62 5.53 -16.23
N THR A 174 -12.24 5.23 -14.98
CA THR A 174 -13.13 4.62 -13.99
C THR A 174 -14.35 5.50 -13.71
N VAL A 175 -14.16 6.81 -13.56
CA VAL A 175 -15.27 7.78 -13.43
C VAL A 175 -16.17 7.76 -14.66
N ARG A 176 -15.60 7.75 -15.87
CA ARG A 176 -16.40 7.74 -17.12
C ARG A 176 -17.20 6.47 -17.32
N THR A 177 -16.65 5.32 -16.95
CA THR A 177 -17.36 4.04 -17.05
C THR A 177 -18.28 3.76 -15.87
N ALA A 178 -18.13 4.50 -14.77
CA ALA A 178 -18.83 4.33 -13.50
C ALA A 178 -18.71 2.94 -12.86
N HIS A 179 -17.74 2.15 -13.28
CA HIS A 179 -17.50 0.78 -12.82
C HIS A 179 -16.03 0.50 -12.65
N GLY A 180 -15.70 -0.32 -11.64
CA GLY A 180 -14.37 -0.85 -11.42
C GLY A 180 -14.40 -2.09 -10.54
N ARG A 181 -13.39 -2.95 -10.64
CA ARG A 181 -13.11 -3.94 -9.60
C ARG A 181 -12.33 -3.27 -8.47
N CYS A 182 -12.04 -3.98 -7.40
CA CYS A 182 -11.33 -3.45 -6.24
C CYS A 182 -10.00 -2.73 -6.60
N GLY A 183 -9.30 -3.15 -7.67
CA GLY A 183 -8.09 -2.51 -8.16
C GLY A 183 -8.32 -1.11 -8.72
N GLU A 184 -9.36 -0.91 -9.54
CA GLU A 184 -9.76 0.40 -10.08
C GLU A 184 -10.36 1.30 -9.01
N GLU A 185 -11.24 0.78 -8.16
CA GLU A 185 -11.87 1.53 -7.07
C GLU A 185 -10.83 2.07 -6.09
N SER A 186 -9.87 1.23 -5.67
CA SER A 186 -8.79 1.67 -4.79
C SER A 186 -7.83 2.64 -5.47
N THR A 187 -7.55 2.49 -6.78
CA THR A 187 -6.78 3.47 -7.56
C THR A 187 -7.51 4.82 -7.64
N LEU A 188 -8.82 4.83 -7.87
CA LEU A 188 -9.65 6.02 -7.88
C LEU A 188 -9.61 6.74 -6.54
N LEU A 189 -9.84 6.02 -5.43
CA LEU A 189 -9.87 6.62 -4.11
C LEU A 189 -8.50 7.16 -3.68
N VAL A 190 -7.40 6.45 -3.96
CA VAL A 190 -6.04 6.95 -3.68
C VAL A 190 -5.76 8.22 -4.48
N ALA A 191 -6.11 8.26 -5.77
CA ALA A 191 -5.94 9.45 -6.60
C ALA A 191 -6.77 10.63 -6.08
N ALA A 192 -8.02 10.39 -5.68
CA ALA A 192 -8.92 11.39 -5.11
C ALA A 192 -8.38 11.97 -3.79
N LEU A 193 -7.95 11.12 -2.84
CA LEU A 193 -7.35 11.56 -1.58
C LEU A 193 -6.06 12.37 -1.80
N ARG A 194 -5.18 11.89 -2.68
CA ARG A 194 -3.94 12.62 -3.03
C ARG A 194 -4.21 13.96 -3.69
N SER A 195 -5.32 14.11 -4.42
CA SER A 195 -5.69 15.37 -5.07
C SER A 195 -6.01 16.49 -4.08
N VAL A 196 -6.43 16.15 -2.87
CA VAL A 196 -6.66 17.08 -1.76
C VAL A 196 -5.57 17.01 -0.69
N GLY A 197 -4.40 16.46 -1.02
CA GLY A 197 -3.22 16.45 -0.16
C GLY A 197 -3.26 15.47 1.01
N ILE A 198 -4.17 14.50 1.01
CA ILE A 198 -4.25 13.46 2.03
C ILE A 198 -3.36 12.28 1.62
N PRO A 199 -2.39 11.86 2.47
CA PRO A 199 -1.56 10.70 2.18
C PRO A 199 -2.41 9.43 2.09
N ALA A 200 -2.29 8.72 0.96
CA ALA A 200 -3.05 7.50 0.71
C ALA A 200 -2.23 6.48 -0.08
N ARG A 201 -2.50 5.20 0.21
CA ARG A 201 -1.86 4.07 -0.43
C ARG A 201 -2.83 2.92 -0.67
N GLN A 202 -2.64 2.18 -1.76
CA GLN A 202 -3.39 0.96 -2.03
C GLN A 202 -2.78 -0.18 -1.21
N VAL A 203 -3.62 -0.94 -0.52
CA VAL A 203 -3.24 -2.19 0.14
C VAL A 203 -3.77 -3.36 -0.65
N TYR A 204 -3.00 -4.43 -0.72
CA TYR A 204 -3.34 -5.63 -1.46
C TYR A 204 -3.04 -6.89 -0.64
N THR A 205 -4.03 -7.76 -0.54
CA THR A 205 -3.83 -9.15 -0.14
C THR A 205 -3.81 -10.03 -1.39
N PRO A 206 -2.67 -10.64 -1.73
CA PRO A 206 -2.56 -11.39 -2.99
C PRO A 206 -3.42 -12.65 -2.99
N ARG A 207 -3.62 -13.26 -1.82
CA ARG A 207 -4.49 -14.41 -1.60
C ARG A 207 -4.98 -14.41 -0.15
N TRP A 208 -6.27 -14.68 0.04
CA TRP A 208 -6.80 -15.01 1.35
C TRP A 208 -6.33 -16.40 1.80
N ALA A 209 -6.10 -16.57 3.10
CA ALA A 209 -5.70 -17.87 3.66
C ALA A 209 -6.89 -18.81 3.97
N HIS A 210 -8.09 -18.28 4.08
CA HIS A 210 -9.28 -18.99 4.54
C HIS A 210 -10.36 -19.17 3.45
N THR A 211 -10.20 -18.53 2.31
CA THR A 211 -11.10 -18.63 1.14
C THR A 211 -10.33 -18.30 -0.13
N ASP A 212 -10.81 -18.77 -1.26
CA ASP A 212 -10.26 -18.37 -2.55
C ASP A 212 -10.53 -16.89 -2.78
N ASP A 213 -9.64 -16.22 -3.48
CA ASP A 213 -9.69 -14.83 -3.91
C ASP A 213 -8.54 -13.96 -3.36
N ASN A 214 -8.51 -12.73 -3.81
CA ASN A 214 -7.63 -11.63 -3.42
C ASN A 214 -8.49 -10.39 -3.17
N HIS A 215 -7.89 -9.33 -2.62
CA HIS A 215 -8.60 -8.06 -2.46
C HIS A 215 -7.62 -6.88 -2.42
N ALA A 216 -8.12 -5.72 -2.85
CA ALA A 216 -7.43 -4.43 -2.74
C ALA A 216 -8.35 -3.40 -2.11
N TRP A 217 -7.80 -2.58 -1.22
CA TRP A 217 -8.48 -1.48 -0.56
C TRP A 217 -7.53 -0.32 -0.33
N VAL A 218 -7.88 0.66 0.49
CA VAL A 218 -7.08 1.86 0.70
C VAL A 218 -6.73 2.05 2.17
N GLU A 219 -5.52 2.49 2.43
CA GLU A 219 -5.14 3.15 3.66
C GLU A 219 -4.95 4.64 3.41
N ALA A 220 -5.52 5.47 4.30
CA ALA A 220 -5.35 6.92 4.32
C ALA A 220 -4.82 7.36 5.69
N TRP A 221 -3.90 8.33 5.70
CA TRP A 221 -3.28 8.79 6.94
C TRP A 221 -4.05 9.95 7.54
N ALA A 222 -4.44 9.82 8.81
CA ALA A 222 -4.99 10.90 9.64
C ALA A 222 -4.65 10.64 11.11
N ASP A 223 -4.67 11.68 11.94
CA ASP A 223 -4.50 11.59 13.40
C ASP A 223 -3.24 10.83 13.85
N GLY A 224 -2.17 10.90 13.04
CA GLY A 224 -0.88 10.28 13.35
C GLY A 224 -0.76 8.80 12.99
N ARG A 225 -1.75 8.20 12.30
CA ARG A 225 -1.73 6.79 11.90
C ARG A 225 -2.42 6.52 10.56
N TRP A 226 -2.18 5.34 10.03
CA TRP A 226 -2.91 4.83 8.88
C TRP A 226 -4.27 4.26 9.31
N HIS A 227 -5.32 4.65 8.60
CA HIS A 227 -6.68 4.14 8.69
C HIS A 227 -7.04 3.44 7.39
N PHE A 228 -7.79 2.36 7.46
CA PHE A 228 -8.23 1.66 6.25
C PHE A 228 -9.72 1.91 5.94
N LEU A 229 -10.07 1.76 4.67
CA LEU A 229 -11.44 1.87 4.19
C LEU A 229 -11.61 1.11 2.86
N GLY A 230 -12.81 0.57 2.62
CA GLY A 230 -13.22 0.03 1.33
C GLY A 230 -13.39 1.18 0.32
N ALA A 231 -12.78 1.04 -0.84
CA ALA A 231 -12.84 2.08 -1.87
C ALA A 231 -14.17 2.05 -2.59
N CYS A 232 -14.81 3.20 -2.76
CA CYS A 232 -16.17 3.35 -3.28
C CYS A 232 -17.24 2.62 -2.45
N GLU A 233 -16.91 2.22 -1.23
CA GLU A 233 -17.77 1.51 -0.28
C GLU A 233 -17.80 2.30 1.04
N PRO A 234 -18.44 3.48 1.10
CA PRO A 234 -18.37 4.34 2.27
C PRO A 234 -19.06 3.74 3.48
N GLU A 235 -18.34 3.72 4.58
CA GLU A 235 -18.82 3.33 5.90
C GLU A 235 -18.89 4.57 6.82
N PRO A 236 -19.66 4.50 7.94
CA PRO A 236 -19.85 5.65 8.82
C PRO A 236 -18.58 6.13 9.54
N VAL A 237 -17.59 5.26 9.65
CA VAL A 237 -16.30 5.50 10.33
C VAL A 237 -15.17 4.81 9.58
N LEU A 238 -13.95 5.30 9.73
CA LEU A 238 -12.75 4.62 9.23
C LEU A 238 -12.48 3.32 10.02
N ASP A 239 -11.64 2.45 9.49
CA ASP A 239 -11.31 1.14 10.03
C ASP A 239 -12.51 0.17 10.05
N LEU A 240 -13.52 0.44 9.21
CA LEU A 240 -14.70 -0.38 9.01
C LEU A 240 -14.85 -0.72 7.52
N GLY A 241 -15.25 -1.95 7.25
CA GLY A 241 -15.55 -2.47 5.92
C GLY A 241 -16.00 -3.93 6.03
N TRP A 242 -16.68 -4.45 5.01
CA TRP A 242 -17.13 -5.84 4.97
C TRP A 242 -15.98 -6.84 5.16
N PHE A 243 -14.76 -6.42 4.82
CA PHE A 243 -13.56 -7.26 4.87
C PHE A 243 -12.83 -7.25 6.23
N ASN A 244 -13.35 -6.62 7.29
CA ASN A 244 -12.70 -6.66 8.61
C ASN A 244 -12.46 -8.10 9.09
N ALA A 245 -13.48 -8.97 9.00
CA ALA A 245 -13.34 -10.37 9.39
C ALA A 245 -12.34 -11.12 8.51
N PRO A 246 -12.41 -11.10 7.15
CA PRO A 246 -11.38 -11.63 6.28
C PRO A 246 -9.97 -11.08 6.55
N ALA A 247 -9.82 -9.77 6.76
CA ALA A 247 -8.52 -9.14 7.00
C ALA A 247 -7.88 -9.62 8.32
N SER A 248 -8.68 -9.79 9.37
CA SER A 248 -8.19 -10.31 10.66
C SER A 248 -7.65 -11.76 10.59
N ARG A 249 -7.99 -12.48 9.51
CA ARG A 249 -7.52 -13.84 9.17
C ARG A 249 -6.48 -13.84 8.06
N GLY A 250 -5.96 -12.69 7.70
CA GLY A 250 -4.97 -12.56 6.64
C GLY A 250 -3.61 -13.12 7.06
N MET A 251 -2.88 -13.65 6.08
CA MET A 251 -1.48 -14.05 6.27
C MET A 251 -0.53 -12.98 5.77
N LEU A 252 -0.90 -12.20 4.75
CA LEU A 252 -0.07 -11.14 4.17
C LEU A 252 -0.92 -10.05 3.57
N MET A 253 -0.61 -8.80 3.96
CA MET A 253 -1.05 -7.58 3.30
C MET A 253 0.17 -6.73 2.99
N HIS A 254 0.24 -6.20 1.79
CA HIS A 254 1.35 -5.38 1.37
C HIS A 254 0.91 -4.15 0.59
N THR A 255 1.79 -3.16 0.51
CA THR A 255 1.63 -2.00 -0.36
C THR A 255 2.92 -1.72 -1.11
N LYS A 256 2.78 -1.13 -2.31
CA LYS A 256 3.91 -0.66 -3.12
C LYS A 256 4.08 0.83 -2.90
N VAL A 257 5.15 1.19 -2.22
CA VAL A 257 5.54 2.59 -2.02
C VAL A 257 6.38 3.03 -3.20
N PHE A 258 6.01 4.13 -3.84
CA PHE A 258 6.75 4.68 -4.97
C PHE A 258 8.18 5.04 -4.58
N GLY A 259 9.13 4.53 -5.34
CA GLY A 259 10.56 4.78 -5.18
C GLY A 259 11.22 3.97 -4.07
N TYR A 260 12.43 4.41 -3.70
CA TYR A 260 13.12 3.93 -2.52
C TYR A 260 12.42 4.44 -1.26
N TYR A 261 12.16 3.55 -0.32
CA TYR A 261 11.50 3.85 0.95
C TYR A 261 12.26 3.19 2.10
N ASP A 262 12.50 3.94 3.16
CA ASP A 262 13.23 3.54 4.37
C ASP A 262 12.42 3.78 5.65
N GLY A 263 11.08 3.76 5.53
CA GLY A 263 10.18 3.84 6.67
C GLY A 263 10.22 2.62 7.59
N PRO A 264 9.38 2.62 8.64
CA PRO A 264 9.47 1.66 9.75
C PRO A 264 8.94 0.26 9.41
N GLU A 265 8.20 0.09 8.30
CA GLU A 265 7.57 -1.17 7.95
C GLU A 265 8.59 -2.19 7.40
N GLU A 266 8.30 -3.48 7.56
CA GLU A 266 9.13 -4.55 6.99
C GLU A 266 9.19 -4.46 5.47
N VAL A 267 10.40 -4.26 4.92
CA VAL A 267 10.63 -4.28 3.48
C VAL A 267 10.58 -5.72 2.96
N MET A 268 9.66 -5.99 2.07
CA MET A 268 9.52 -7.28 1.40
C MET A 268 10.40 -7.36 0.16
N LYS A 269 10.45 -6.28 -0.63
CA LYS A 269 11.20 -6.19 -1.88
C LYS A 269 11.48 -4.73 -2.25
N THR A 270 12.68 -4.47 -2.75
CA THR A 270 13.03 -3.19 -3.39
C THR A 270 13.31 -3.42 -4.87
N THR A 271 12.78 -2.54 -5.71
CA THR A 271 13.00 -2.51 -7.15
C THR A 271 13.51 -1.14 -7.58
N ALA A 272 13.81 -0.97 -8.85
CA ALA A 272 14.18 0.35 -9.38
C ALA A 272 13.02 1.37 -9.32
N ASN A 273 11.76 0.93 -9.17
CA ASN A 273 10.60 1.80 -9.27
C ASN A 273 9.81 1.92 -7.95
N TYR A 274 9.86 0.92 -7.09
CA TYR A 274 9.09 0.89 -5.84
C TYR A 274 9.75 0.02 -4.77
N THR A 275 9.38 0.31 -3.54
CA THR A 275 9.62 -0.56 -2.38
C THR A 275 8.29 -1.19 -1.95
N GLU A 276 8.27 -2.51 -1.85
CA GLU A 276 7.12 -3.26 -1.36
C GLU A 276 7.29 -3.51 0.14
N ILE A 277 6.32 -3.08 0.94
CA ILE A 277 6.33 -3.18 2.39
C ILE A 277 5.18 -4.03 2.91
N ASN A 278 5.41 -4.69 4.02
CA ASN A 278 4.45 -5.53 4.72
C ASN A 278 3.64 -4.69 5.70
N VAL A 279 2.33 -4.70 5.59
CA VAL A 279 1.40 -3.94 6.44
C VAL A 279 0.42 -4.84 7.20
N ILE A 280 0.68 -6.15 7.26
CA ILE A 280 -0.20 -7.14 7.93
C ILE A 280 -0.51 -6.78 9.37
N SER A 281 0.42 -6.15 10.08
CA SER A 281 0.25 -5.74 11.49
C SER A 281 -0.89 -4.73 11.71
N ASN A 282 -1.34 -4.03 10.65
CA ASN A 282 -2.47 -3.09 10.75
C ASN A 282 -3.82 -3.82 10.81
N TYR A 283 -3.88 -5.12 10.48
CA TYR A 283 -5.11 -5.89 10.27
C TYR A 283 -5.22 -7.12 11.14
N ALA A 284 -4.11 -7.82 11.36
CA ALA A 284 -4.09 -9.11 12.05
C ALA A 284 -2.92 -9.20 13.03
N ALA A 285 -3.11 -10.02 14.07
CA ALA A 285 -1.99 -10.45 14.88
C ALA A 285 -0.98 -11.21 14.00
N CYS A 286 0.28 -10.85 14.07
CA CYS A 286 1.34 -11.41 13.24
C CYS A 286 2.59 -11.76 14.06
N ALA A 287 3.44 -12.60 13.50
CA ALA A 287 4.71 -12.98 14.09
C ALA A 287 5.79 -13.13 13.03
N PRO A 288 7.05 -12.82 13.34
CA PRO A 288 8.17 -13.12 12.47
C PRO A 288 8.52 -14.60 12.50
N LEU A 289 8.97 -15.14 11.35
CA LEU A 289 9.53 -16.47 11.21
C LEU A 289 10.79 -16.40 10.35
N THR A 290 11.89 -17.02 10.82
CA THR A 290 13.13 -17.13 10.08
C THR A 290 13.31 -18.54 9.55
N VAL A 291 13.45 -18.69 8.23
CA VAL A 291 13.77 -19.93 7.55
C VAL A 291 15.27 -20.02 7.36
N THR A 292 15.90 -21.10 7.83
CA THR A 292 17.28 -21.46 7.50
C THR A 292 17.28 -22.55 6.43
N VAL A 293 17.89 -22.28 5.29
CA VAL A 293 18.06 -23.28 4.22
C VAL A 293 19.39 -23.98 4.40
N THR A 294 19.38 -25.32 4.36
CA THR A 294 20.59 -26.13 4.48
C THR A 294 20.75 -27.09 3.30
N ASP A 295 21.97 -27.49 3.02
CA ASP A 295 22.25 -28.63 2.15
C ASP A 295 21.97 -29.97 2.87
N THR A 296 22.25 -31.07 2.19
CA THR A 296 22.07 -32.43 2.73
C THR A 296 23.07 -32.76 3.86
N ALA A 297 24.14 -32.00 4.01
CA ALA A 297 25.11 -32.12 5.10
C ALA A 297 24.77 -31.24 6.31
N GLY A 298 23.69 -30.43 6.22
CA GLY A 298 23.26 -29.50 7.24
C GLY A 298 23.97 -28.14 7.21
N SER A 299 24.77 -27.86 6.18
CA SER A 299 25.46 -26.56 6.02
C SER A 299 24.50 -25.51 5.48
N PRO A 300 24.57 -24.25 5.99
CA PRO A 300 23.73 -23.15 5.48
C PRO A 300 23.99 -22.87 3.99
N VAL A 301 22.91 -22.58 3.25
CA VAL A 301 22.97 -22.29 1.80
C VAL A 301 22.64 -20.81 1.56
N GLU A 302 23.62 -20.03 1.15
CA GLU A 302 23.46 -18.64 0.71
C GLU A 302 22.86 -18.57 -0.69
N GLY A 303 22.02 -17.55 -0.95
CA GLY A 303 21.44 -17.27 -2.27
C GLY A 303 20.36 -18.27 -2.70
N ALA A 304 19.84 -19.09 -1.80
CA ALA A 304 18.69 -19.92 -2.08
C ALA A 304 17.41 -19.05 -2.20
N THR A 305 16.57 -19.37 -3.19
CA THR A 305 15.25 -18.76 -3.31
C THR A 305 14.31 -19.45 -2.34
N VAL A 306 13.72 -18.67 -1.43
CA VAL A 306 12.69 -19.13 -0.46
C VAL A 306 11.36 -18.53 -0.84
N GLU A 307 10.36 -19.37 -1.05
CA GLU A 307 8.99 -18.96 -1.37
C GLU A 307 8.06 -19.35 -0.25
N PHE A 308 7.28 -18.36 0.23
CA PHE A 308 6.20 -18.54 1.19
C PHE A 308 4.88 -18.63 0.41
N LYS A 309 4.14 -19.72 0.62
CA LYS A 309 2.99 -20.06 -0.21
C LYS A 309 1.73 -20.29 0.61
N LEU A 310 0.60 -19.82 0.08
CA LEU A 310 -0.74 -20.09 0.57
C LEU A 310 -1.46 -21.05 -0.39
N TYR A 311 -2.29 -21.94 0.15
CA TYR A 311 -3.20 -22.73 -0.65
C TYR A 311 -4.43 -21.92 -1.00
N ASN A 312 -4.66 -21.69 -2.29
CA ASN A 312 -5.73 -20.86 -2.80
C ASN A 312 -5.97 -21.18 -4.28
N TYR A 313 -7.21 -21.26 -4.73
CA TYR A 313 -7.58 -21.73 -6.09
C TYR A 313 -6.92 -23.06 -6.48
N ALA A 314 -6.93 -24.02 -5.55
CA ALA A 314 -6.38 -25.36 -5.73
C ALA A 314 -4.87 -25.40 -6.08
N GLU A 315 -4.11 -24.35 -5.75
CA GLU A 315 -2.65 -24.29 -5.90
C GLU A 315 -1.95 -23.70 -4.67
N PHE A 316 -0.66 -23.98 -4.53
CA PHE A 316 0.21 -23.30 -3.57
C PHE A 316 0.78 -22.03 -4.20
N PHE A 317 0.04 -20.91 -4.09
CA PHE A 317 0.41 -19.62 -4.64
C PHE A 317 1.50 -18.95 -3.79
N THR A 318 2.58 -18.47 -4.45
CA THR A 318 3.67 -17.74 -3.78
C THR A 318 3.23 -16.31 -3.42
N VAL A 319 3.08 -16.02 -2.14
CA VAL A 319 2.73 -14.67 -1.64
C VAL A 319 3.95 -13.82 -1.31
N SER A 320 5.09 -14.46 -0.99
CA SER A 320 6.37 -13.76 -0.77
C SER A 320 7.54 -14.61 -1.25
N ARG A 321 8.53 -13.95 -1.86
CA ARG A 321 9.79 -14.54 -2.29
C ARG A 321 10.95 -13.79 -1.68
N LYS A 322 11.85 -14.51 -1.02
CA LYS A 322 13.07 -13.98 -0.40
C LYS A 322 14.29 -14.75 -0.91
N THR A 323 15.46 -14.19 -0.70
CA THR A 323 16.75 -14.86 -0.97
C THR A 323 17.48 -15.00 0.35
N THR A 324 18.10 -16.16 0.60
CA THR A 324 18.87 -16.39 1.83
C THR A 324 20.15 -15.56 1.85
N ASP A 325 20.47 -15.06 3.02
CA ASP A 325 21.73 -14.36 3.33
C ASP A 325 22.93 -15.31 3.49
N GLY A 326 24.12 -14.78 3.83
CA GLY A 326 25.33 -15.56 4.08
C GLY A 326 25.25 -16.57 5.22
N ARG A 327 24.16 -16.53 6.03
CA ARG A 327 23.86 -17.54 7.07
C ARG A 327 22.83 -18.57 6.58
N GLY A 328 22.43 -18.51 5.32
CA GLY A 328 21.37 -19.33 4.76
C GLY A 328 19.96 -18.93 5.25
N GLN A 329 19.75 -17.69 5.71
CA GLN A 329 18.53 -17.26 6.37
C GLN A 329 17.69 -16.32 5.51
N ALA A 330 16.35 -16.48 5.59
CA ALA A 330 15.36 -15.57 5.06
C ALA A 330 14.20 -15.44 6.05
N SER A 331 13.71 -14.22 6.28
CA SER A 331 12.66 -13.94 7.27
C SER A 331 11.45 -13.27 6.65
N LEU A 332 10.27 -13.52 7.23
CA LEU A 332 9.01 -12.89 6.90
C LEU A 332 8.16 -12.78 8.17
N SER A 333 7.45 -11.65 8.33
CA SER A 333 6.36 -11.52 9.29
C SER A 333 5.02 -11.82 8.61
N ALA A 334 4.18 -12.67 9.21
CA ALA A 334 2.88 -13.03 8.65
C ALA A 334 1.84 -13.26 9.75
N GLY A 335 0.57 -13.36 9.36
CA GLY A 335 -0.52 -13.69 10.25
C GLY A 335 -0.33 -15.04 10.95
N LEU A 336 -1.00 -15.26 12.08
CA LEU A 336 -0.81 -16.43 12.95
C LEU A 336 -1.45 -17.71 12.37
N GLY A 337 -0.96 -18.19 11.25
CA GLY A 337 -1.43 -19.36 10.53
C GLY A 337 -0.29 -20.13 9.86
N ASP A 338 -0.65 -21.06 9.01
CA ASP A 338 0.27 -21.96 8.33
C ASP A 338 0.56 -21.50 6.90
N MET A 339 1.82 -21.65 6.47
CA MET A 339 2.25 -21.55 5.08
C MET A 339 3.06 -22.77 4.66
N LEU A 340 3.04 -23.06 3.37
CA LEU A 340 4.02 -23.96 2.77
C LEU A 340 5.23 -23.13 2.35
N VAL A 341 6.42 -23.55 2.78
CA VAL A 341 7.69 -22.93 2.38
C VAL A 341 8.43 -23.88 1.44
N THR A 342 8.85 -23.37 0.29
CA THR A 342 9.76 -24.06 -0.61
C THR A 342 11.07 -23.29 -0.70
N ALA A 343 12.19 -24.01 -0.72
CA ALA A 343 13.50 -23.43 -0.97
C ALA A 343 14.15 -24.12 -2.18
N VAL A 344 14.82 -23.33 -3.04
CA VAL A 344 15.44 -23.86 -4.27
C VAL A 344 16.82 -23.26 -4.45
N ARG A 345 17.80 -24.10 -4.76
CA ARG A 345 19.17 -23.68 -5.16
C ARG A 345 19.83 -24.76 -6.01
N ASP A 346 20.47 -24.38 -7.10
CA ASP A 346 21.34 -25.21 -7.94
C ASP A 346 20.74 -26.59 -8.31
N GLY A 347 19.45 -26.58 -8.72
CA GLY A 347 18.75 -27.81 -9.14
C GLY A 347 18.28 -28.70 -7.99
N ARG A 348 18.46 -28.28 -6.75
CA ARG A 348 17.91 -28.95 -5.56
C ARG A 348 16.83 -28.10 -4.91
N PHE A 349 15.88 -28.77 -4.21
CA PHE A 349 14.85 -28.09 -3.47
C PHE A 349 14.53 -28.80 -2.15
N GLY A 350 13.88 -28.04 -1.28
CA GLY A 350 13.28 -28.52 -0.05
C GLY A 350 11.90 -27.92 0.15
N ILE A 351 11.06 -28.59 0.93
CA ILE A 351 9.70 -28.17 1.19
C ILE A 351 9.33 -28.45 2.65
N ARG A 352 8.65 -27.48 3.30
CA ARG A 352 8.20 -27.63 4.68
C ARG A 352 6.96 -26.77 4.94
N LYS A 353 6.00 -27.32 5.70
CA LYS A 353 4.96 -26.51 6.34
C LYS A 353 5.56 -25.77 7.53
N VAL A 354 5.23 -24.49 7.68
CA VAL A 354 5.63 -23.64 8.81
C VAL A 354 4.39 -23.03 9.45
N SER A 355 4.45 -22.76 10.75
CA SER A 355 3.34 -22.20 11.54
C SER A 355 3.77 -20.91 12.22
N PHE A 356 3.35 -19.78 11.70
CA PHE A 356 3.64 -18.47 12.28
C PHE A 356 3.02 -18.32 13.67
N GLY A 357 3.77 -17.75 14.61
CA GLY A 357 3.38 -17.59 16.00
C GLY A 357 3.53 -18.84 16.86
N ARG A 358 3.77 -20.02 16.27
CA ARG A 358 4.06 -21.26 17.00
C ARG A 358 5.53 -21.62 16.97
N GLU A 359 6.20 -21.37 15.85
CA GLU A 359 7.63 -21.56 15.68
C GLU A 359 8.28 -20.27 15.14
N PRO A 360 9.30 -19.70 15.84
CA PRO A 360 9.99 -18.51 15.35
C PRO A 360 11.07 -18.83 14.30
N GLN A 361 11.46 -20.11 14.18
CA GLN A 361 12.50 -20.59 13.28
C GLN A 361 12.12 -21.92 12.67
N ALA A 362 12.50 -22.11 11.40
CA ALA A 362 12.29 -23.35 10.66
C ALA A 362 13.52 -23.66 9.81
N THR A 363 13.85 -24.95 9.62
CA THR A 363 14.90 -25.38 8.70
C THR A 363 14.27 -26.08 7.51
N VAL A 364 14.72 -25.71 6.30
CA VAL A 364 14.36 -26.37 5.04
C VAL A 364 15.64 -26.94 4.44
N ALA A 365 15.77 -28.27 4.42
CA ALA A 365 16.88 -28.95 3.78
C ALA A 365 16.64 -29.10 2.27
N LEU A 366 17.65 -28.87 1.44
CA LEU A 366 17.61 -29.10 0.00
C LEU A 366 17.87 -30.61 -0.28
N ASP A 367 16.96 -31.47 0.14
CA ASP A 367 17.09 -32.93 0.13
C ASP A 367 16.54 -33.60 -1.12
N HIS A 368 15.79 -32.87 -1.96
CA HIS A 368 15.26 -33.35 -3.24
C HIS A 368 16.01 -32.74 -4.44
N ALA A 369 16.05 -33.49 -5.55
CA ALA A 369 16.48 -32.97 -6.84
C ALA A 369 15.24 -32.59 -7.68
N ILE A 370 15.41 -31.65 -8.62
CA ILE A 370 14.34 -31.29 -9.55
C ILE A 370 14.01 -32.54 -10.39
N GLY A 371 12.73 -32.92 -10.39
CA GLY A 371 12.23 -34.13 -11.06
C GLY A 371 11.99 -35.33 -10.13
N ASP A 372 12.40 -35.25 -8.85
CA ASP A 372 12.06 -36.27 -7.87
C ASP A 372 10.54 -36.31 -7.63
N GLU A 373 9.97 -37.52 -7.59
CA GLU A 373 8.59 -37.73 -7.17
C GLU A 373 8.55 -37.92 -5.66
N PHE A 374 7.69 -37.17 -4.98
CA PHE A 374 7.46 -37.31 -3.55
C PHE A 374 6.01 -36.98 -3.20
N SER A 375 5.56 -37.45 -2.04
CA SER A 375 4.29 -37.05 -1.46
C SER A 375 4.43 -36.90 0.04
N PHE A 376 3.72 -35.92 0.61
CA PHE A 376 3.63 -35.72 2.05
C PHE A 376 2.25 -35.20 2.43
N PRO A 377 1.73 -35.60 3.59
CA PRO A 377 0.49 -35.04 4.08
C PRO A 377 0.73 -33.57 4.50
N VAL A 378 -0.16 -32.69 4.08
CA VAL A 378 -0.14 -31.29 4.50
C VAL A 378 -1.52 -30.90 5.02
N ASP A 379 -1.54 -30.30 6.20
CA ASP A 379 -2.71 -29.70 6.82
C ASP A 379 -2.39 -28.20 7.04
N ILE A 380 -3.08 -27.31 6.33
CA ILE A 380 -2.85 -25.86 6.37
C ILE A 380 -3.97 -25.23 7.17
N VAL A 381 -3.62 -24.63 8.29
CA VAL A 381 -4.56 -23.96 9.19
C VAL A 381 -4.43 -22.44 9.00
N PRO A 382 -5.50 -21.76 8.53
CA PRO A 382 -5.49 -20.30 8.43
C PRO A 382 -5.56 -19.67 9.83
N PRO A 383 -5.22 -18.36 9.98
CA PRO A 383 -5.44 -17.63 11.22
C PRO A 383 -6.90 -17.68 11.69
N ALA A 384 -7.10 -17.70 12.99
CA ALA A 384 -8.44 -17.55 13.58
C ALA A 384 -8.95 -16.12 13.35
N GLU A 385 -10.27 -15.98 13.21
CA GLU A 385 -10.89 -14.66 13.13
C GLU A 385 -10.74 -13.91 14.45
N SER A 386 -10.29 -12.66 14.38
CA SER A 386 -10.04 -11.79 15.52
C SER A 386 -10.42 -10.33 15.24
N ALA A 387 -11.37 -10.10 14.33
CA ALA A 387 -11.80 -8.76 13.94
C ALA A 387 -12.32 -7.98 15.16
N ASN A 388 -11.75 -6.77 15.34
CA ASN A 388 -12.25 -5.81 16.32
C ASN A 388 -12.89 -4.66 15.53
N LEU A 389 -14.23 -4.53 15.63
CA LEU A 389 -14.97 -3.52 14.88
C LEU A 389 -15.03 -2.22 15.67
N PRO A 390 -14.88 -1.06 15.01
CA PRO A 390 -15.12 0.22 15.65
C PRO A 390 -16.62 0.37 16.04
N GLU A 391 -16.86 1.14 17.08
CA GLU A 391 -18.24 1.45 17.49
C GLU A 391 -18.89 2.40 16.49
N VAL A 392 -20.13 2.06 16.10
CA VAL A 392 -20.96 2.87 15.20
C VAL A 392 -22.31 3.11 15.83
N THR A 393 -22.69 4.37 16.02
CA THR A 393 -24.02 4.73 16.52
C THR A 393 -25.10 4.50 15.48
N ALA A 394 -26.33 4.28 15.92
CA ALA A 394 -27.48 4.15 15.02
C ALA A 394 -27.68 5.40 14.14
N ALA A 395 -27.37 6.59 14.65
CA ALA A 395 -27.45 7.84 13.90
C ALA A 395 -26.42 7.90 12.77
N GLN A 396 -25.16 7.51 13.04
CA GLN A 396 -24.10 7.43 12.00
C GLN A 396 -24.47 6.42 10.92
N ARG A 397 -25.00 5.25 11.29
CA ARG A 397 -25.43 4.23 10.33
C ARG A 397 -26.58 4.77 9.44
N ALA A 398 -27.60 5.35 10.04
CA ALA A 398 -28.75 5.91 9.30
C ALA A 398 -28.33 7.05 8.34
N GLU A 399 -27.39 7.91 8.74
CA GLU A 399 -26.86 8.96 7.88
C GLU A 399 -26.05 8.38 6.71
N ASN A 400 -25.20 7.39 6.97
CA ASN A 400 -24.44 6.70 5.93
C ASN A 400 -25.38 6.03 4.90
N ASP A 401 -26.42 5.33 5.36
CA ASP A 401 -27.40 4.66 4.50
C ASP A 401 -28.19 5.69 3.65
N ARG A 402 -28.54 6.84 4.23
CA ARG A 402 -29.18 7.93 3.51
C ARG A 402 -28.28 8.49 2.41
N ARG A 403 -27.01 8.71 2.70
CA ARG A 403 -26.01 9.18 1.73
C ARG A 403 -25.79 8.16 0.63
N PHE A 404 -25.61 6.91 0.97
CA PHE A 404 -25.41 5.80 0.05
C PHE A 404 -26.54 5.71 -0.99
N ASN A 405 -27.80 5.76 -0.56
CA ASN A 405 -28.97 5.76 -1.45
C ASN A 405 -29.01 6.98 -2.39
N ARG A 406 -28.59 8.16 -1.90
CA ARG A 406 -28.51 9.37 -2.72
C ARG A 406 -27.41 9.25 -3.76
N GLU A 407 -26.26 8.72 -3.39
CA GLU A 407 -25.09 8.53 -4.25
C GLU A 407 -25.37 7.53 -5.36
N ASP A 408 -26.09 6.44 -5.05
CA ASP A 408 -26.61 5.50 -6.06
C ASP A 408 -27.54 6.21 -7.07
N SER A 409 -28.39 7.10 -6.60
CA SER A 409 -29.27 7.87 -7.49
C SER A 409 -28.47 8.81 -8.41
N ILE A 410 -27.42 9.47 -7.90
CA ILE A 410 -26.52 10.33 -8.69
C ILE A 410 -25.80 9.51 -9.75
N ARG A 411 -25.20 8.38 -9.36
CA ARG A 411 -24.47 7.49 -10.28
C ARG A 411 -25.38 6.90 -11.36
N ASN A 412 -26.58 6.44 -10.99
CA ASN A 412 -27.52 5.87 -11.93
C ASN A 412 -28.01 6.91 -12.95
N ALA A 413 -28.23 8.16 -12.55
CA ALA A 413 -28.57 9.23 -13.47
C ALA A 413 -27.44 9.53 -14.46
N TYR A 414 -26.20 9.49 -13.99
CA TYR A 414 -25.01 9.66 -14.83
C TYR A 414 -24.81 8.53 -15.84
N ILE A 415 -24.96 7.26 -15.40
CA ILE A 415 -24.86 6.08 -16.27
C ILE A 415 -25.91 6.13 -17.39
N CYS A 416 -27.16 6.50 -17.08
CA CYS A 416 -28.20 6.64 -18.08
C CYS A 416 -27.83 7.64 -19.20
N LEU A 417 -27.15 8.75 -18.86
CA LEU A 417 -26.70 9.74 -19.83
C LEU A 417 -25.59 9.19 -20.73
N LEU A 418 -24.68 8.36 -20.19
CA LEU A 418 -23.62 7.73 -20.98
C LEU A 418 -24.15 6.75 -22.03
N TYR A 419 -25.16 5.95 -21.66
CA TYR A 419 -25.75 4.94 -22.57
C TYR A 419 -26.79 5.50 -23.56
N THR A 420 -27.33 6.69 -23.31
CA THR A 420 -28.32 7.31 -24.19
C THR A 420 -27.73 8.29 -25.21
N SER A 421 -26.48 8.71 -25.05
CA SER A 421 -25.81 9.63 -25.96
C SER A 421 -25.19 8.95 -27.21
N ASP A 422 -25.09 7.60 -27.19
CA ASP A 422 -24.53 6.80 -28.30
C ASP A 422 -25.58 6.03 -29.10
N ALA A 423 -26.88 6.38 -28.98
CA ALA A 423 -27.99 5.76 -29.70
C ALA A 423 -28.44 6.61 -30.90
#